data_25b56276dc797d58061edc0c8dba1e49
#
_entry.id   25b56276dc797d58061edc0c8dba1e49
#
_cell.length_a   1.000
_cell.length_b   1.000
_cell.length_c   1.000
_cell.angle_alpha   90.00
_cell.angle_beta   90.00
_cell.angle_gamma   90.00
#
_symmetry.space_group_name_H-M   'P 1'
#
loop_
_entity.id
_entity.type
_entity.pdbx_description
1 polymer ?
#
loop_
_entity_poly.entity_id
_entity_poly.type
_entity_poly.pdbx_seq_one_letter_code
_entity_poly.pdbx_strand_id
1 'polypeptide(L)'
;QILTIDMTKVANVILYMLHKQVKHLSDKKVAIMLFLMDYNHLKFCEKKIFNETYVKGARHPEPVIVSELFDIVANEEDLEEDDERIFLMQELLDYLDIEVIEKEKFIELNFIKMEEEFDETLFDKDELRTINKVVNEYKETSSRNIANDCFKIDIVRTTPKGEIIIYIWFKFL
;
A
#
# COMPACT_ATOMS: atom_id res chain seq x y z
N GLN A 1 12.92 1.93 -18.05
CA GLN A 1 12.29 1.03 -17.10
C GLN A 1 10.79 1.14 -17.18
N ILE A 2 10.11 0.01 -17.27
CA ILE A 2 8.63 -0.03 -17.32
C ILE A 2 8.13 -0.22 -15.90
N LEU A 3 7.27 0.72 -15.45
CA LEU A 3 6.60 0.61 -14.16
C LEU A 3 5.32 -0.19 -14.35
N THR A 4 5.24 -1.36 -13.72
CA THR A 4 4.14 -2.32 -13.90
C THR A 4 3.10 -2.32 -12.78
N ILE A 5 3.28 -1.49 -11.77
CA ILE A 5 2.33 -1.39 -10.65
C ILE A 5 0.95 -0.92 -11.16
N ASP A 6 -0.11 -1.50 -10.61
CA ASP A 6 -1.47 -1.05 -10.89
C ASP A 6 -1.88 0.06 -9.90
N MET A 7 -1.53 1.28 -10.24
CA MET A 7 -1.74 2.44 -9.37
C MET A 7 -3.22 2.79 -9.22
N THR A 8 -4.02 2.52 -10.24
CA THR A 8 -5.47 2.73 -10.16
C THR A 8 -6.09 1.84 -9.10
N LYS A 9 -5.66 0.58 -9.01
CA LYS A 9 -6.09 -0.31 -7.94
C LYS A 9 -5.64 0.19 -6.56
N VAL A 10 -4.40 0.66 -6.46
CA VAL A 10 -3.89 1.22 -5.19
C VAL A 10 -4.76 2.40 -4.74
N ALA A 11 -5.01 3.36 -5.62
CA ALA A 11 -5.85 4.52 -5.30
C ALA A 11 -7.24 4.10 -4.87
N ASN A 12 -7.85 3.16 -5.60
CA ASN A 12 -9.19 2.67 -5.28
C ASN A 12 -9.26 1.92 -3.95
N VAL A 13 -8.23 1.17 -3.59
CA VAL A 13 -8.19 0.50 -2.28
C VAL A 13 -8.08 1.52 -1.15
N ILE A 14 -7.34 2.60 -1.35
CA ILE A 14 -7.29 3.68 -0.35
C ILE A 14 -8.67 4.33 -0.19
N LEU A 15 -9.38 4.60 -1.31
CA LEU A 15 -10.78 5.08 -1.27
C LEU A 15 -11.66 4.11 -0.48
N TYR A 16 -11.51 2.82 -0.74
CA TYR A 16 -12.29 1.79 -0.05
C TYR A 16 -12.03 1.81 1.46
N MET A 17 -10.77 1.93 1.85
CA MET A 17 -10.40 2.03 3.27
C MET A 17 -10.99 3.28 3.93
N LEU A 18 -11.00 4.40 3.22
CA LEU A 18 -11.63 5.63 3.71
C LEU A 18 -13.15 5.46 3.84
N HIS A 19 -13.78 4.86 2.85
CA HIS A 19 -15.23 4.58 2.88
C HIS A 19 -15.59 3.65 4.04
N LYS A 20 -14.76 2.67 4.32
CA LYS A 20 -14.96 1.73 5.44
C LYS A 20 -14.53 2.30 6.79
N GLN A 21 -14.07 3.55 6.82
CA GLN A 21 -13.68 4.22 8.06
C GLN A 21 -12.55 3.50 8.80
N VAL A 22 -11.55 3.03 8.06
CA VAL A 22 -10.35 2.44 8.65
C VAL A 22 -9.67 3.50 9.50
N LYS A 23 -9.47 3.21 10.79
CA LYS A 23 -8.87 4.14 11.73
C LYS A 23 -7.36 4.20 11.59
N HIS A 24 -6.79 5.34 11.95
CA HIS A 24 -5.33 5.57 11.92
C HIS A 24 -4.73 5.45 10.51
N LEU A 25 -5.53 5.75 9.48
CA LEU A 25 -5.11 5.59 8.09
C LEU A 25 -4.14 6.70 7.69
N SER A 26 -2.85 6.38 7.80
CA SER A 26 -1.73 7.20 7.37
C SER A 26 -1.00 6.49 6.23
N ASP A 27 -0.01 7.17 5.64
CA ASP A 27 0.87 6.54 4.65
C ASP A 27 1.49 5.23 5.17
N LYS A 28 1.87 5.20 6.44
CA LYS A 28 2.45 4.01 7.07
C LYS A 28 1.44 2.86 7.11
N LYS A 29 0.22 3.11 7.60
CA LYS A 29 -0.80 2.05 7.69
C LYS A 29 -1.24 1.60 6.30
N VAL A 30 -1.37 2.52 5.34
CA VAL A 30 -1.66 2.17 3.95
C VAL A 30 -0.61 1.21 3.41
N ALA A 31 0.68 1.54 3.58
CA ALA A 31 1.78 0.70 3.10
C ALA A 31 1.69 -0.72 3.66
N ILE A 32 1.43 -0.84 4.96
CA ILE A 32 1.33 -2.15 5.63
C ILE A 32 0.11 -2.93 5.12
N MET A 33 -1.02 -2.26 4.98
CA MET A 33 -2.25 -2.91 4.52
C MET A 33 -2.13 -3.39 3.06
N LEU A 34 -1.48 -2.62 2.20
CA LEU A 34 -1.20 -3.06 0.82
C LEU A 34 -0.35 -4.33 0.82
N PHE A 35 0.69 -4.38 1.67
CA PHE A 35 1.51 -5.58 1.81
C PHE A 35 0.68 -6.78 2.22
N LEU A 36 -0.15 -6.63 3.25
CA LEU A 36 -0.98 -7.74 3.75
C LEU A 36 -1.98 -8.21 2.71
N MET A 37 -2.55 -7.31 1.92
CA MET A 37 -3.45 -7.67 0.83
C MET A 37 -2.72 -8.49 -0.24
N ASP A 38 -1.58 -8.02 -0.71
CA ASP A 38 -0.78 -8.74 -1.71
C ASP A 38 -0.25 -10.06 -1.16
N TYR A 39 0.24 -10.07 0.07
CA TYR A 39 0.74 -11.29 0.71
C TYR A 39 -0.35 -12.37 0.81
N ASN A 40 -1.51 -11.99 1.35
CA ASN A 40 -2.61 -12.96 1.50
C ASN A 40 -3.14 -13.43 0.15
N HIS A 41 -3.25 -12.52 -0.81
CA HIS A 41 -3.77 -12.88 -2.12
C HIS A 41 -2.81 -13.80 -2.87
N LEU A 42 -1.51 -13.54 -2.81
CA LEU A 42 -0.49 -14.40 -3.41
C LEU A 42 -0.48 -15.78 -2.76
N LYS A 43 -0.65 -15.84 -1.44
CA LYS A 43 -0.67 -17.10 -0.68
C LYS A 43 -1.84 -17.99 -1.06
N PHE A 44 -3.03 -17.42 -1.24
CA PHE A 44 -4.25 -18.19 -1.50
C PHE A 44 -4.65 -18.27 -2.97
N CYS A 45 -4.29 -17.28 -3.78
CA CYS A 45 -4.68 -17.16 -5.18
C CYS A 45 -3.52 -17.15 -6.16
N GLU A 46 -2.28 -17.25 -5.66
CA GLU A 46 -1.05 -17.35 -6.45
C GLU A 46 -0.77 -16.13 -7.36
N LYS A 47 -1.35 -14.97 -7.04
CA LYS A 47 -1.07 -13.72 -7.75
C LYS A 47 -1.18 -12.54 -6.81
N LYS A 48 -0.53 -11.43 -7.18
CA LYS A 48 -0.64 -10.15 -6.47
C LYS A 48 -1.84 -9.36 -6.98
N ILE A 49 -2.34 -8.46 -6.16
CA ILE A 49 -3.43 -7.55 -6.52
C ILE A 49 -2.88 -6.31 -7.24
N PHE A 50 -1.83 -5.70 -6.68
CA PHE A 50 -1.32 -4.39 -7.11
C PHE A 50 -0.09 -4.47 -7.98
N ASN A 51 0.51 -5.62 -8.10
CA ASN A 51 1.78 -5.83 -8.79
C ASN A 51 2.93 -4.95 -8.24
N GLU A 52 2.93 -4.75 -6.94
CA GLU A 52 3.96 -4.02 -6.22
C GLU A 52 5.06 -4.95 -5.74
N THR A 53 6.23 -4.39 -5.47
CA THR A 53 7.35 -5.07 -4.82
C THR A 53 7.55 -4.50 -3.43
N TYR A 54 7.83 -5.34 -2.45
CA TYR A 54 7.99 -4.91 -1.06
C TYR A 54 9.41 -5.22 -0.57
N VAL A 55 9.99 -4.25 0.15
CA VAL A 55 11.27 -4.44 0.84
C VAL A 55 11.05 -4.46 2.33
N LYS A 56 11.92 -5.15 3.05
CA LYS A 56 11.85 -5.15 4.51
C LYS A 56 12.45 -3.87 5.06
N GLY A 57 11.59 -2.97 5.49
CA GLY A 57 12.00 -1.76 6.20
C GLY A 57 12.34 -2.06 7.66
N ALA A 58 12.82 -1.03 8.37
CA ALA A 58 13.18 -1.15 9.78
C ALA A 58 12.00 -1.51 10.67
N ARG A 59 10.79 -1.05 10.30
CA ARG A 59 9.60 -1.16 11.15
C ARG A 59 8.46 -1.94 10.51
N HIS A 60 8.44 -2.04 9.18
CA HIS A 60 7.38 -2.74 8.46
C HIS A 60 7.82 -3.00 7.02
N PRO A 61 7.14 -3.92 6.31
CA PRO A 61 7.35 -4.06 4.87
C PRO A 61 6.96 -2.77 4.16
N GLU A 62 7.75 -2.35 3.18
CA GLU A 62 7.55 -1.11 2.45
C GLU A 62 7.32 -1.37 0.96
N PRO A 63 6.20 -0.90 0.38
CA PRO A 63 5.98 -0.97 -1.05
C PRO A 63 6.92 -0.01 -1.76
N VAL A 64 7.72 -0.52 -2.70
CA VAL A 64 8.81 0.25 -3.32
C VAL A 64 8.29 1.49 -4.06
N ILE A 65 7.33 1.30 -4.98
CA ILE A 65 6.84 2.40 -5.82
C ILE A 65 5.91 3.31 -5.02
N VAL A 66 4.98 2.74 -4.26
CA VAL A 66 4.01 3.54 -3.47
C VAL A 66 4.74 4.40 -2.44
N SER A 67 5.74 3.84 -1.75
CA SER A 67 6.54 4.62 -0.78
C SER A 67 7.30 5.75 -1.44
N GLU A 68 7.83 5.53 -2.64
CA GLU A 68 8.49 6.58 -3.41
C GLU A 68 7.53 7.72 -3.76
N LEU A 69 6.32 7.38 -4.21
CA LEU A 69 5.30 8.39 -4.51
C LEU A 69 4.89 9.17 -3.26
N PHE A 70 4.73 8.48 -2.14
CA PHE A 70 4.41 9.15 -0.88
C PHE A 70 5.53 10.10 -0.43
N ASP A 71 6.78 9.72 -0.61
CA ASP A 71 7.93 10.58 -0.31
C ASP A 71 7.95 11.83 -1.18
N ILE A 72 7.62 11.69 -2.47
CA ILE A 72 7.50 12.81 -3.39
C ILE A 72 6.44 13.80 -2.89
N VAL A 73 5.28 13.31 -2.48
CA VAL A 73 4.22 14.15 -1.93
C VAL A 73 4.67 14.80 -0.62
N ALA A 74 5.25 14.03 0.28
CA ALA A 74 5.68 14.51 1.60
C ALA A 74 6.73 15.61 1.50
N ASN A 75 7.66 15.50 0.55
CA ASN A 75 8.74 16.45 0.35
C ASN A 75 8.40 17.55 -0.66
N GLU A 76 7.18 17.52 -1.21
CA GLU A 76 6.71 18.51 -2.19
C GLU A 76 7.67 18.64 -3.38
N GLU A 77 8.20 17.49 -3.85
CA GLU A 77 9.12 17.47 -4.98
C GLU A 77 8.42 17.81 -6.29
N ASP A 78 9.07 18.63 -7.13
CA ASP A 78 8.64 18.88 -8.49
C ASP A 78 9.26 17.83 -9.42
N LEU A 79 8.42 17.12 -10.18
CA LEU A 79 8.88 16.14 -11.13
C LEU A 79 9.07 16.78 -12.51
N GLU A 80 10.11 16.35 -13.23
CA GLU A 80 10.34 16.75 -14.62
C GLU A 80 9.19 16.22 -15.50
N GLU A 81 8.88 16.94 -16.59
CA GLU A 81 7.76 16.60 -17.46
C GLU A 81 7.83 15.20 -18.09
N ASP A 82 9.04 14.69 -18.27
CA ASP A 82 9.28 13.37 -18.86
C ASP A 82 9.43 12.25 -17.80
N ASP A 83 9.24 12.56 -16.54
CA ASP A 83 9.34 11.57 -15.47
C ASP A 83 8.12 10.63 -15.51
N GLU A 84 8.38 9.33 -15.61
CA GLU A 84 7.33 8.30 -15.66
C GLU A 84 6.44 8.30 -14.42
N ARG A 85 6.97 8.74 -13.28
CA ARG A 85 6.22 8.78 -12.01
C ARG A 85 5.09 9.79 -12.04
N ILE A 86 5.11 10.76 -12.95
CA ILE A 86 4.01 11.74 -13.12
C ILE A 86 2.70 11.03 -13.40
N PHE A 87 2.70 10.02 -14.27
CA PHE A 87 1.49 9.28 -14.62
C PHE A 87 0.92 8.53 -13.42
N LEU A 88 1.80 7.91 -12.63
CA LEU A 88 1.39 7.20 -11.41
C LEU A 88 0.84 8.18 -10.37
N MET A 89 1.49 9.33 -10.24
CA MET A 89 1.05 10.38 -9.32
C MET A 89 -0.31 10.92 -9.72
N GLN A 90 -0.55 11.14 -11.01
CA GLN A 90 -1.84 11.58 -11.53
C GLN A 90 -2.94 10.56 -11.24
N GLU A 91 -2.68 9.27 -11.44
CA GLU A 91 -3.64 8.21 -11.14
C GLU A 91 -4.01 8.21 -9.65
N LEU A 92 -3.05 8.45 -8.77
CA LEU A 92 -3.29 8.55 -7.34
C LEU A 92 -4.12 9.78 -6.99
N LEU A 93 -3.73 10.95 -7.51
CA LEU A 93 -4.35 12.23 -7.17
C LEU A 93 -5.69 12.48 -7.87
N ASP A 94 -6.04 11.68 -8.88
CA ASP A 94 -7.37 11.72 -9.49
C ASP A 94 -8.46 11.25 -8.52
N TYR A 95 -8.10 10.41 -7.56
CA TYR A 95 -9.05 9.82 -6.61
C TYR A 95 -8.96 10.38 -5.21
N LEU A 96 -7.79 10.92 -4.84
CA LEU A 96 -7.48 11.27 -3.45
C LEU A 96 -6.85 12.64 -3.36
N ASP A 97 -7.22 13.36 -2.30
CA ASP A 97 -6.45 14.51 -1.85
C ASP A 97 -5.56 14.04 -0.71
N ILE A 98 -4.33 14.55 -0.68
CA ILE A 98 -3.34 14.12 0.32
C ILE A 98 -2.86 15.35 1.07
N GLU A 99 -3.10 15.34 2.37
CA GLU A 99 -2.66 16.40 3.27
C GLU A 99 -1.34 16.01 3.91
N VAL A 100 -0.37 16.91 3.84
CA VAL A 100 0.95 16.72 4.45
C VAL A 100 0.91 17.29 5.86
N ILE A 101 1.16 16.44 6.85
CA ILE A 101 1.14 16.84 8.26
C ILE A 101 2.56 16.73 8.83
N GLU A 102 3.14 17.86 9.20
CA GLU A 102 4.45 17.88 9.83
C GLU A 102 4.33 17.53 11.31
N LYS A 103 5.02 16.49 11.72
CA LYS A 103 5.19 16.11 13.13
C LYS A 103 6.60 16.49 13.59
N GLU A 104 6.84 16.39 14.88
CA GLU A 104 8.13 16.77 15.46
C GLU A 104 9.32 16.00 14.87
N LYS A 105 9.15 14.69 14.59
CA LYS A 105 10.23 13.82 14.13
C LYS A 105 10.01 13.18 12.76
N PHE A 106 8.86 13.40 12.15
CA PHE A 106 8.52 12.77 10.88
C PHE A 106 7.39 13.54 10.19
N ILE A 107 7.16 13.21 8.91
CA ILE A 107 6.04 13.73 8.12
C ILE A 107 5.03 12.61 7.95
N GLU A 108 3.77 12.92 8.19
CA GLU A 108 2.67 11.97 8.03
C GLU A 108 1.75 12.46 6.92
N LEU A 109 1.25 11.52 6.11
CA LEU A 109 0.26 11.82 5.09
C LEU A 109 -1.13 11.45 5.59
N ASN A 110 -2.08 12.34 5.35
CA ASN A 110 -3.49 12.11 5.63
C ASN A 110 -4.25 12.07 4.31
N PHE A 111 -5.01 11.01 4.09
CA PHE A 111 -5.74 10.80 2.83
C PHE A 111 -7.17 11.28 2.97
N ILE A 112 -7.62 12.07 2.01
CA ILE A 112 -8.95 12.65 1.99
C ILE A 112 -9.66 12.16 0.73
N LYS A 113 -10.85 11.59 0.90
CA LYS A 113 -11.67 11.13 -0.21
C LYS A 113 -12.15 12.33 -1.02
N MET A 114 -11.93 12.28 -2.33
CA MET A 114 -12.53 13.20 -3.28
C MET A 114 -13.93 12.72 -3.67
N GLU A 115 -14.51 13.29 -4.72
CA GLU A 115 -15.86 12.95 -5.17
C GLU A 115 -15.94 11.55 -5.80
N GLU A 116 -14.81 11.00 -6.23
CA GLU A 116 -14.78 9.70 -6.90
C GLU A 116 -15.22 8.57 -5.94
N GLU A 117 -15.97 7.63 -6.50
CA GLU A 117 -16.42 6.46 -5.77
C GLU A 117 -15.47 5.27 -6.00
N PHE A 118 -15.44 4.34 -5.05
CA PHE A 118 -14.72 3.10 -5.20
C PHE A 118 -15.27 2.29 -6.38
N ASP A 119 -14.40 1.94 -7.30
CA ASP A 119 -14.77 1.17 -8.49
C ASP A 119 -14.42 -0.31 -8.26
N GLU A 120 -15.40 -1.09 -7.84
CA GLU A 120 -15.22 -2.52 -7.59
C GLU A 120 -14.99 -3.33 -8.88
N THR A 121 -15.31 -2.78 -10.05
CA THR A 121 -15.11 -3.48 -11.33
C THR A 121 -13.64 -3.64 -11.69
N LEU A 122 -12.75 -2.89 -11.03
CA LEU A 122 -11.29 -3.03 -11.19
C LEU A 122 -10.76 -4.34 -10.61
N PHE A 123 -11.53 -5.00 -9.76
CA PHE A 123 -11.10 -6.15 -8.99
C PHE A 123 -11.95 -7.38 -9.32
N ASP A 124 -11.33 -8.57 -9.32
CA ASP A 124 -12.10 -9.81 -9.40
C ASP A 124 -12.68 -10.18 -8.01
N LYS A 125 -13.50 -11.21 -7.96
CA LYS A 125 -14.15 -11.65 -6.71
C LYS A 125 -13.15 -12.03 -5.62
N ASP A 126 -12.07 -12.70 -6.00
CA ASP A 126 -11.07 -13.17 -5.06
C ASP A 126 -10.26 -12.00 -4.50
N GLU A 127 -9.96 -11.02 -5.34
CA GLU A 127 -9.30 -9.79 -4.91
C GLU A 127 -10.16 -9.01 -3.93
N LEU A 128 -11.45 -8.84 -4.24
CA LEU A 128 -12.39 -8.16 -3.32
C LEU A 128 -12.50 -8.89 -1.99
N ARG A 129 -12.53 -10.22 -2.01
CA ARG A 129 -12.58 -11.03 -0.79
C ARG A 129 -11.35 -10.81 0.07
N THR A 130 -10.17 -10.82 -0.55
CA THR A 130 -8.90 -10.59 0.16
C THR A 130 -8.84 -9.19 0.76
N ILE A 131 -9.22 -8.17 -0.02
CA ILE A 131 -9.26 -6.77 0.44
C ILE A 131 -10.20 -6.63 1.63
N ASN A 132 -11.42 -7.17 1.52
CA ASN A 132 -12.40 -7.11 2.61
C ASN A 132 -11.91 -7.79 3.88
N LYS A 133 -11.27 -8.95 3.73
CA LYS A 133 -10.75 -9.69 4.88
C LYS A 133 -9.69 -8.87 5.63
N VAL A 134 -8.75 -8.29 4.92
CA VAL A 134 -7.67 -7.48 5.53
C VAL A 134 -8.25 -6.21 6.15
N VAL A 135 -9.14 -5.53 5.46
CA VAL A 135 -9.78 -4.31 5.98
C VAL A 135 -10.55 -4.61 7.26
N ASN A 136 -11.36 -5.66 7.27
CA ASN A 136 -12.15 -6.02 8.46
C ASN A 136 -11.27 -6.41 9.64
N GLU A 137 -10.17 -7.11 9.39
CA GLU A 137 -9.25 -7.55 10.44
C GLU A 137 -8.50 -6.38 11.08
N TYR A 138 -8.09 -5.39 10.28
CA TYR A 138 -7.21 -4.31 10.77
C TYR A 138 -7.86 -2.94 10.84
N LYS A 139 -9.16 -2.85 10.63
CA LYS A 139 -9.90 -1.59 10.61
C LYS A 139 -9.65 -0.71 11.83
N GLU A 140 -9.59 -1.32 13.02
CA GLU A 140 -9.43 -0.62 14.30
C GLU A 140 -7.98 -0.65 14.82
N THR A 141 -7.08 -1.34 14.13
CA THR A 141 -5.73 -1.61 14.61
C THR A 141 -4.80 -0.43 14.37
N SER A 142 -4.00 -0.07 15.38
CA SER A 142 -3.00 0.99 15.23
C SER A 142 -1.89 0.60 14.24
N SER A 143 -1.20 1.59 13.69
CA SER A 143 -0.07 1.36 12.79
C SER A 143 1.02 0.51 13.45
N ARG A 144 1.27 0.75 14.73
CA ARG A 144 2.27 -0.02 15.49
C ARG A 144 1.88 -1.50 15.62
N ASN A 145 0.63 -1.76 15.95
CA ASN A 145 0.18 -3.14 16.17
C ASN A 145 0.08 -3.92 14.85
N ILE A 146 -0.37 -3.29 13.77
CA ILE A 146 -0.39 -3.95 12.46
C ILE A 146 1.03 -4.24 11.96
N ALA A 147 1.99 -3.34 12.21
CA ALA A 147 3.39 -3.58 11.88
C ALA A 147 3.95 -4.76 12.67
N ASN A 148 3.62 -4.85 13.96
CA ASN A 148 4.04 -5.98 14.79
C ASN A 148 3.49 -7.31 14.25
N ASP A 149 2.25 -7.33 13.79
CA ASP A 149 1.67 -8.53 13.18
C ASP A 149 2.41 -8.95 11.91
N CYS A 150 2.86 -7.99 11.10
CA CYS A 150 3.65 -8.30 9.91
C CYS A 150 4.96 -9.01 10.28
N PHE A 151 5.62 -8.61 11.35
CA PHE A 151 6.87 -9.24 11.76
C PHE A 151 6.72 -10.64 12.31
N LYS A 152 5.50 -11.09 12.59
CA LYS A 152 5.21 -12.49 12.95
C LYS A 152 5.12 -13.39 11.73
N ILE A 153 5.00 -12.83 10.54
CA ILE A 153 4.97 -13.58 9.29
C ILE A 153 6.40 -14.06 8.99
N ASP A 154 6.58 -15.36 8.78
CA ASP A 154 7.90 -15.96 8.64
C ASP A 154 8.75 -15.31 7.55
N ILE A 155 8.19 -15.06 6.36
CA ILE A 155 8.96 -14.47 5.25
C ILE A 155 9.41 -13.04 5.59
N VAL A 156 8.61 -12.29 6.31
CA VAL A 156 8.98 -10.95 6.76
C VAL A 156 10.09 -11.02 7.81
N ARG A 157 9.90 -11.90 8.78
CA ARG A 157 10.84 -12.08 9.90
C ARG A 157 12.22 -12.51 9.40
N THR A 158 12.28 -13.41 8.42
CA THR A 158 13.53 -13.99 7.92
C THR A 158 14.21 -13.20 6.82
N THR A 159 13.51 -12.26 6.19
CA THR A 159 14.12 -11.40 5.17
C THR A 159 15.03 -10.39 5.85
N PRO A 160 16.30 -10.25 5.40
CA PRO A 160 17.18 -9.21 5.93
C PRO A 160 16.67 -7.81 5.65
N LYS A 161 16.92 -6.88 6.57
CA LYS A 161 16.52 -5.48 6.42
C LYS A 161 17.10 -4.89 5.13
N GLY A 162 16.25 -4.19 4.38
CA GLY A 162 16.62 -3.54 3.12
C GLY A 162 16.50 -4.44 1.90
N GLU A 163 16.26 -5.74 2.09
CA GLU A 163 16.11 -6.66 0.98
C GLU A 163 14.66 -6.86 0.57
N ILE A 164 14.47 -7.28 -0.67
CA ILE A 164 13.14 -7.57 -1.24
C ILE A 164 12.57 -8.80 -0.55
N ILE A 165 11.30 -8.69 -0.14
CA ILE A 165 10.55 -9.82 0.39
C ILE A 165 10.08 -10.66 -0.79
N ILE A 166 10.61 -11.87 -0.92
CA ILE A 166 10.35 -12.75 -2.04
C ILE A 166 9.28 -13.75 -1.66
N TYR A 167 8.16 -13.73 -2.39
CA TYR A 167 7.03 -14.63 -2.14
C TYR A 167 7.08 -15.93 -2.92
N ILE A 168 7.81 -15.97 -4.03
CA ILE A 168 7.71 -17.06 -5.01
C ILE A 168 7.99 -18.44 -4.42
N TRP A 169 8.81 -18.51 -3.37
CA TRP A 169 9.15 -19.77 -2.74
C TRP A 169 7.98 -20.42 -2.01
N PHE A 170 6.91 -19.69 -1.72
CA PHE A 170 5.70 -20.26 -1.13
C PHE A 170 5.09 -21.35 -2.00
N LYS A 171 5.29 -21.29 -3.30
CA LYS A 171 4.76 -22.29 -4.24
C LYS A 171 5.46 -23.64 -4.12
N PHE A 172 6.65 -23.65 -3.53
CA PHE A 172 7.50 -24.83 -3.48
C PHE A 172 7.62 -25.43 -2.08
N LEU A 173 6.90 -24.84 -1.15
CA LEU A 173 6.78 -25.36 0.18
C LEU A 173 5.55 -26.23 0.30
#